data_9366ce8f885005991c75e1ae8875b926
#
_entry.id   9366ce8f885005991c75e1ae8875b926
#
_cell.length_a   1.000
_cell.length_b   1.000
_cell.length_c   1.000
_cell.angle_alpha   90.00
_cell.angle_beta   90.00
_cell.angle_gamma   90.00
#
_symmetry.space_group_name_H-M   'P 1'
#
loop_
_entity.id
_entity.type
_entity.pdbx_description
1 polymer ?
#
loop_
_entity_poly.entity_id
_entity_poly.type
_entity_poly.pdbx_seq_one_letter_code
_entity_poly.pdbx_strand_id
1 'polypeptide(L)'
;SLSTADPGVFSSSNSGQPIPLESLRGMDERRVTQTFGRPVFTRSDGPSRLLRFRSDACDLDLFLYQVGGGWQGRHVEARDPRPRGLPVNRCAGSVAAQKRSA
;
A
#
# COMPACT_ATOMS: atom_id res chain seq x y z
N SER A 1 -27.55 12.14 8.34
CA SER A 1 -27.10 11.98 7.95
C SER A 1 -26.76 12.09 7.40
N LEU A 2 -26.71 12.44 7.40
CA LEU A 2 -26.26 12.51 6.81
C LEU A 2 -25.63 12.39 6.51
N SER A 3 -25.76 12.60 6.69
CA SER A 3 -25.02 12.48 6.45
C SER A 3 -24.57 12.26 6.32
N THR A 4 -24.76 12.39 6.61
CA THR A 4 -24.07 12.08 6.45
C THR A 4 -23.53 11.75 5.87
N ALA A 5 -24.33 11.84 5.46
CA ALA A 5 -23.46 11.50 4.67
C ALA A 5 -22.25 11.81 5.06
N ASP A 6 -22.15 11.42 5.40
CA ASP A 6 -21.10 11.63 5.92
C ASP A 6 -20.06 12.26 5.15
N PRO A 7 -19.74 13.39 5.51
CA PRO A 7 -18.73 14.13 4.78
C PRO A 7 -17.38 13.48 4.84
N GLY A 8 -17.15 12.65 5.80
CA GLY A 8 -15.89 11.95 5.86
C GLY A 8 -15.62 11.11 4.65
N VAL A 9 -16.68 10.71 3.98
CA VAL A 9 -16.52 9.92 2.78
C VAL A 9 -15.76 10.70 1.72
N PHE A 10 -16.03 11.98 1.62
CA PHE A 10 -15.39 12.77 0.60
C PHE A 10 -13.96 13.10 0.96
N SER A 11 -13.73 13.45 2.20
CA SER A 11 -12.41 13.89 2.60
C SER A 11 -11.40 12.77 2.59
N SER A 12 -11.86 11.54 2.67
CA SER A 12 -10.94 10.43 2.76
C SER A 12 -10.63 9.79 1.43
N SER A 13 -11.15 10.32 0.33
CA SER A 13 -11.00 9.63 -0.96
C SER A 13 -9.55 9.42 -1.33
N ASN A 14 -8.65 10.39 -1.07
CA ASN A 14 -7.26 10.26 -1.40
C ASN A 14 -6.39 9.78 -0.25
N SER A 15 -6.85 9.95 0.98
CA SER A 15 -6.08 9.48 2.13
C SER A 15 -6.37 8.02 2.45
N GLY A 16 -7.57 7.57 2.14
CA GLY A 16 -7.93 6.17 2.34
C GLY A 16 -8.00 5.76 3.79
N GLN A 17 -8.46 4.55 4.01
CA GLN A 17 -8.47 3.94 5.33
C GLN A 17 -7.11 3.34 5.59
N PRO A 18 -6.57 3.47 6.80
CA PRO A 18 -5.34 2.79 7.13
C PRO A 18 -5.46 1.29 6.93
N ILE A 19 -4.38 0.68 6.47
CA ILE A 19 -4.34 -0.77 6.26
C ILE A 19 -3.40 -1.35 7.31
N PRO A 20 -3.90 -2.22 8.19
CA PRO A 20 -3.04 -2.80 9.23
C PRO A 20 -1.91 -3.62 8.61
N LEU A 21 -0.75 -3.57 9.24
CA LEU A 21 0.41 -4.31 8.75
C LEU A 21 0.14 -5.81 8.69
N GLU A 22 -0.68 -6.31 9.60
CA GLU A 22 -1.03 -7.72 9.62
C GLU A 22 -1.72 -8.15 8.34
N SER A 23 -2.48 -7.24 7.74
CA SER A 23 -3.17 -7.53 6.48
C SER A 23 -2.21 -7.67 5.31
N LEU A 24 -1.04 -7.05 5.41
CA LEU A 24 -0.07 -7.08 4.33
C LEU A 24 0.83 -8.30 4.39
N ARG A 25 1.02 -8.85 5.59
CA ARG A 25 1.82 -10.05 5.75
C ARG A 25 1.08 -11.25 5.20
N GLY A 26 1.79 -12.03 4.41
CA GLY A 26 1.19 -13.20 3.79
C GLY A 26 0.34 -12.91 2.56
N MET A 27 0.12 -11.65 2.24
CA MET A 27 -0.62 -11.29 1.04
C MET A 27 0.20 -11.72 -0.18
N ASP A 28 -0.41 -12.46 -1.10
CA ASP A 28 0.32 -12.88 -2.28
C ASP A 28 0.44 -11.74 -3.27
N GLU A 29 1.31 -11.91 -4.26
CA GLU A 29 1.62 -10.83 -5.19
C GLU A 29 0.38 -10.38 -5.96
N ARG A 30 -0.48 -11.30 -6.32
CA ARG A 30 -1.70 -10.96 -7.04
C ARG A 30 -2.58 -10.04 -6.21
N ARG A 31 -2.75 -10.38 -4.92
CA ARG A 31 -3.55 -9.56 -4.02
C ARG A 31 -2.92 -8.21 -3.81
N VAL A 32 -1.59 -8.16 -3.75
CA VAL A 32 -0.87 -6.91 -3.61
C VAL A 32 -1.17 -5.98 -4.77
N THR A 33 -1.07 -6.49 -6.00
CA THR A 33 -1.32 -5.65 -7.17
C THR A 33 -2.79 -5.29 -7.32
N GLN A 34 -3.69 -6.15 -6.87
CA GLN A 34 -5.11 -5.80 -6.85
C GLN A 34 -5.38 -4.67 -5.87
N THR A 35 -4.68 -4.66 -4.76
CA THR A 35 -4.90 -3.67 -3.72
C THR A 35 -4.22 -2.33 -4.03
N PHE A 36 -2.99 -2.38 -4.49
CA PHE A 36 -2.16 -1.19 -4.63
C PHE A 36 -1.92 -0.75 -6.07
N GLY A 37 -2.27 -1.59 -7.02
CA GLY A 37 -2.12 -1.24 -8.43
C GLY A 37 -0.77 -1.66 -8.97
N ARG A 38 -0.33 -0.95 -10.01
CA ARG A 38 0.92 -1.25 -10.66
C ARG A 38 2.07 -0.58 -9.91
N PRO A 39 3.12 -1.33 -9.58
CA PRO A 39 4.26 -0.71 -8.93
C PRO A 39 4.96 0.26 -9.88
N VAL A 40 5.53 1.32 -9.32
CA VAL A 40 6.34 2.25 -10.10
C VAL A 40 7.77 1.76 -10.23
N PHE A 41 8.15 0.79 -9.43
CA PHE A 41 9.49 0.22 -9.47
C PHE A 41 9.43 -1.20 -8.93
N THR A 42 10.16 -2.10 -9.57
CA THR A 42 10.25 -3.50 -9.15
C THR A 42 11.70 -3.93 -9.21
N ARG A 43 12.12 -4.64 -8.18
CA ARG A 43 13.47 -5.18 -8.14
C ARG A 43 13.41 -6.59 -7.58
N SER A 44 14.04 -7.53 -8.28
CA SER A 44 14.12 -8.92 -7.82
C SER A 44 15.56 -9.22 -7.41
N ASP A 45 15.70 -9.94 -6.30
CA ASP A 45 16.99 -10.26 -5.75
C ASP A 45 16.90 -11.64 -5.11
N GLY A 46 17.15 -12.68 -5.93
CA GLY A 46 17.03 -14.06 -5.47
C GLY A 46 15.62 -14.35 -4.98
N PRO A 47 15.48 -14.83 -3.74
CA PRO A 47 14.17 -15.19 -3.20
C PRO A 47 13.37 -13.98 -2.72
N SER A 48 13.85 -12.79 -2.91
CA SER A 48 13.13 -11.60 -2.48
C SER A 48 12.81 -10.69 -3.66
N ARG A 49 11.76 -9.90 -3.49
CA ARG A 49 11.30 -8.97 -4.51
C ARG A 49 10.77 -7.73 -3.84
N LEU A 50 11.19 -6.57 -4.33
CA LEU A 50 10.71 -5.29 -3.85
C LEU A 50 9.73 -4.73 -4.87
N LEU A 51 8.55 -4.34 -4.39
CA LEU A 51 7.58 -3.60 -5.20
C LEU A 51 7.39 -2.23 -4.55
N ARG A 52 7.61 -1.18 -5.31
CA ARG A 52 7.40 0.19 -4.84
C ARG A 52 6.15 0.74 -5.48
N PHE A 53 5.26 1.24 -4.64
CA PHE A 53 4.04 1.90 -5.08
C PHE A 53 4.09 3.35 -4.65
N ARG A 54 3.42 4.21 -5.40
CA ARG A 54 3.46 5.65 -5.12
C ARG A 54 2.07 6.22 -5.09
N SER A 55 1.83 7.07 -4.08
CA SER A 55 0.65 7.92 -4.05
C SER A 55 1.11 9.36 -3.97
N ASP A 56 0.15 10.29 -3.94
CA ASP A 56 0.49 11.70 -3.76
C ASP A 56 1.11 11.96 -2.39
N ALA A 57 0.88 11.05 -1.44
CA ALA A 57 1.31 11.26 -0.06
C ALA A 57 2.64 10.59 0.27
N CYS A 58 2.97 9.49 -0.39
CA CYS A 58 4.11 8.69 0.05
C CYS A 58 4.50 7.65 -0.99
N ASP A 59 5.66 7.05 -0.79
CA ASP A 59 6.04 5.82 -1.48
C ASP A 59 5.90 4.67 -0.50
N LEU A 60 5.35 3.56 -0.98
CA LEU A 60 5.18 2.35 -0.19
C LEU A 60 6.05 1.26 -0.79
N ASP A 61 7.00 0.77 0.00
CA ASP A 61 7.88 -0.32 -0.43
C ASP A 61 7.41 -1.60 0.23
N LEU A 62 7.04 -2.56 -0.60
CA LEU A 62 6.57 -3.85 -0.13
C LEU A 62 7.57 -4.91 -0.55
N PHE A 63 8.02 -5.67 0.44
CA PHE A 63 9.02 -6.72 0.21
C PHE A 63 8.31 -8.06 0.25
N LEU A 64 8.44 -8.83 -0.84
CA LEU A 64 7.87 -10.16 -0.93
C LEU A 64 8.98 -11.18 -0.91
N TYR A 65 8.66 -12.37 -0.39
CA TYR A 65 9.60 -13.48 -0.36
C TYR A 65 8.94 -14.67 -1.01
N GLN A 66 9.77 -15.48 -1.63
CA GLN A 66 9.30 -16.69 -2.29
C GLN A 66 8.92 -17.72 -1.24
N VAL A 67 7.68 -18.20 -1.33
CA VAL A 67 7.15 -19.21 -0.41
C VAL A 67 6.43 -20.23 -1.28
N GLY A 68 6.94 -21.45 -1.29
CA GLY A 68 6.38 -22.45 -2.17
C GLY A 68 6.54 -22.01 -3.62
N GLY A 69 5.48 -22.05 -4.38
CA GLY A 69 5.52 -21.63 -5.77
C GLY A 69 5.14 -20.20 -6.03
N GLY A 70 5.00 -19.40 -4.97
CA GLY A 70 4.53 -18.03 -5.14
C GLY A 70 5.32 -17.02 -4.31
N TRP A 71 4.80 -15.81 -4.28
CA TRP A 71 5.44 -14.69 -3.59
C TRP A 71 4.48 -14.15 -2.55
N GLN A 72 4.98 -13.88 -1.34
CA GLN A 72 4.16 -13.38 -0.25
C GLN A 72 4.81 -12.16 0.39
N GLY A 73 3.98 -11.21 0.77
CA GLY A 73 4.43 -10.03 1.49
C GLY A 73 4.98 -10.40 2.86
N ARG A 74 6.12 -9.80 3.21
CA ARG A 74 6.79 -10.06 4.47
C ARG A 74 7.08 -8.81 5.23
N HIS A 75 7.42 -7.75 4.53
CA HIS A 75 7.89 -6.53 5.16
C HIS A 75 7.38 -5.35 4.33
N VAL A 76 7.07 -4.25 4.99
CA VAL A 76 6.58 -3.06 4.30
C VAL A 76 7.17 -1.83 4.97
N GLU A 77 7.53 -0.85 4.15
CA GLU A 77 8.08 0.42 4.63
C GLU A 77 7.40 1.56 3.88
N ALA A 78 7.22 2.67 4.57
CA ALA A 78 6.71 3.88 3.95
C ALA A 78 7.85 4.89 3.86
N ARG A 79 7.88 5.61 2.74
CA ARG A 79 8.84 6.68 2.53
C ARG A 79 8.08 7.95 2.23
N ASP A 80 8.31 8.94 3.08
CA ASP A 80 7.64 10.23 2.99
C ASP A 80 8.72 11.27 3.25
N PRO A 81 8.98 12.16 2.31
CA PRO A 81 10.06 13.13 2.46
C PRO A 81 9.79 14.18 3.54
N ARG A 82 8.59 14.26 4.05
CA ARG A 82 8.26 15.27 5.07
C ARG A 82 8.85 14.86 6.41
N PRO A 83 9.26 15.84 7.24
CA PRO A 83 9.87 15.53 8.53
C PRO A 83 9.00 14.67 9.43
N ARG A 84 7.68 14.79 9.33
CA ARG A 84 6.76 13.95 10.07
C ARG A 84 6.12 12.96 9.13
N GLY A 85 6.88 12.06 8.62
CA GLY A 85 6.41 11.15 7.60
C GLY A 85 5.12 10.41 7.97
N LEU A 86 4.46 9.91 6.95
CA LEU A 86 3.21 9.17 7.12
C LEU A 86 3.51 7.79 7.69
N PRO A 87 2.78 7.33 8.71
CA PRO A 87 2.92 5.94 9.16
C PRO A 87 2.63 4.96 8.06
N VAL A 88 3.24 3.78 8.13
CA VAL A 88 3.14 2.77 7.08
C VAL A 88 1.69 2.41 6.78
N ASN A 89 0.87 2.21 7.82
CA ASN A 89 -0.51 1.82 7.61
C ASN A 89 -1.30 2.89 6.87
N ARG A 90 -0.99 4.15 7.11
CA ARG A 90 -1.67 5.24 6.41
C ARG A 90 -1.13 5.42 5.00
N CYS A 91 0.16 5.20 4.81
CA CYS A 91 0.73 5.21 3.48
C CYS A 91 0.09 4.14 2.61
N ALA A 92 -0.04 2.93 3.15
CA ALA A 92 -0.68 1.84 2.43
C ALA A 92 -2.12 2.20 2.07
N GLY A 93 -2.85 2.80 3.00
CA GLY A 93 -4.21 3.24 2.74
C GLY A 93 -4.30 4.28 1.64
N SER A 94 -3.35 5.21 1.63
CA SER A 94 -3.29 6.25 0.60
C SER A 94 -3.07 5.65 -0.78
N VAL A 95 -2.14 4.72 -0.89
CA VAL A 95 -1.85 4.08 -2.18
C VAL A 95 -3.07 3.30 -2.66
N ALA A 96 -3.69 2.54 -1.78
CA ALA A 96 -4.86 1.74 -2.15
C ALA A 96 -6.02 2.63 -2.57
N ALA A 97 -6.24 3.73 -1.87
CA ALA A 97 -7.32 4.65 -2.20
C ALA A 97 -7.09 5.31 -3.56
N GLN A 98 -5.86 5.69 -3.84
CA GLN A 98 -5.54 6.33 -5.10
C GLN A 98 -5.71 5.36 -6.27
N LYS A 99 -5.36 4.10 -6.08
CA LYS A 99 -5.59 3.08 -7.08
C LYS A 99 -7.08 2.93 -7.38
N ARG A 100 -7.91 2.93 -6.35
CA ARG A 100 -9.36 2.81 -6.55
C ARG A 100 -9.96 4.01 -7.24
N SER A 101 -9.34 5.17 -7.09
CA SER A 101 -9.83 6.41 -7.72
C SER A 101 -9.37 6.58 -9.15
N ALA A 102 -8.40 5.79 -9.58
CA ALA A 102 -7.81 5.94 -10.91
C ALA A 102 -8.70 5.42 -12.03
#